data_bb5c6cc5a0422cf5ef7bdf6797953049
#
_entry.id   bb5c6cc5a0422cf5ef7bdf6797953049
#
_cell.length_a   1.000
_cell.length_b   1.000
_cell.length_c   1.000
_cell.angle_alpha   90.00
_cell.angle_beta   90.00
_cell.angle_gamma   90.00
#
_symmetry.space_group_name_H-M   'P 1'
#
loop_
_entity.id
_entity.type
_entity.pdbx_description
1 polymer ?
#
loop_
_entity_poly.entity_id
_entity_poly.type
_entity_poly.pdbx_seq_one_letter_code
_entity_poly.pdbx_strand_id
1 'polypeptide(L)'
;MPVGNQLGDRTVKPNVLFIIDSFEQGGSERQALQLLRQLHTSGQCRVYLACLQNRGSLRVDADQLGLGDIHEYALTSFYDLNFARQIRRVVRFIRERKIDVVHTHCFYTNIFGMTGASLSRVPARVTSKGETDGFRTPMQKRAERVAFRLADRVIANCHVVENQLIREGVSSAKIVQHYNGLDMERLRVQPGLRREQALAAFGLPEDRRYVSIVANLHNPVKDHPMFLRAAAGVRAKVPDAAFAIAGEGELMEGLRTLAAQLGIEKDVFFIGRCDNVAKLLFASAVGVLSSKAEGFANAILEYMAAGLPVVATDVGGAREAIAEDETGYVVPSGNDEKMTDRIIDLLNSPEHARAMGERGRLIVAEEFSCDRHLQNTLELYDELLARPKPAPSGIGREWRLNE
;
A
#
# COMPACT_ATOMS: atom_id res chain seq x y z
N MET A 1 19.36 -6.40 -23.49
CA MET A 1 20.46 -7.16 -22.89
C MET A 1 20.17 -7.28 -21.41
N PRO A 2 20.22 -8.44 -20.78
CA PRO A 2 19.99 -8.54 -19.35
C PRO A 2 21.12 -7.82 -18.61
N VAL A 3 20.74 -6.85 -17.77
CA VAL A 3 21.67 -6.18 -16.85
C VAL A 3 22.18 -7.21 -15.87
N GLY A 4 23.47 -7.48 -15.91
CA GLY A 4 24.13 -8.48 -15.11
C GLY A 4 23.99 -8.22 -13.62
N ASN A 5 23.56 -9.25 -12.94
CA ASN A 5 23.36 -9.38 -11.50
C ASN A 5 24.70 -9.18 -10.76
N GLN A 6 25.00 -7.97 -10.28
CA GLN A 6 26.12 -7.70 -9.37
C GLN A 6 25.64 -7.68 -7.91
N LEU A 7 24.81 -8.64 -7.53
CA LEU A 7 24.57 -8.94 -6.12
C LEU A 7 25.71 -9.86 -5.64
N GLY A 8 26.52 -9.37 -4.72
CA GLY A 8 27.63 -10.12 -4.15
C GLY A 8 27.15 -11.48 -3.63
N ASP A 9 27.87 -12.52 -4.02
CA ASP A 9 27.64 -13.93 -3.66
C ASP A 9 27.77 -14.10 -2.14
N ARG A 10 26.67 -13.82 -1.41
CA ARG A 10 26.60 -14.11 0.03
C ARG A 10 26.39 -15.60 0.20
N THR A 11 27.37 -16.26 0.75
CA THR A 11 27.33 -17.70 1.09
C THR A 11 26.23 -18.04 2.11
N VAL A 12 25.68 -17.07 2.83
CA VAL A 12 24.62 -17.25 3.84
C VAL A 12 23.47 -16.27 3.62
N LYS A 13 22.26 -16.79 3.40
CA LYS A 13 21.03 -16.00 3.26
C LYS A 13 20.66 -15.35 4.59
N PRO A 14 20.33 -14.04 4.64
CA PRO A 14 19.91 -13.39 5.87
C PRO A 14 18.55 -13.91 6.36
N ASN A 15 18.40 -14.00 7.68
CA ASN A 15 17.14 -14.31 8.36
C ASN A 15 16.36 -13.01 8.55
N VAL A 16 15.20 -12.88 7.92
CA VAL A 16 14.35 -11.70 7.94
C VAL A 16 13.09 -12.00 8.75
N LEU A 17 12.85 -11.26 9.82
CA LEU A 17 11.57 -11.26 10.52
C LEU A 17 10.70 -10.12 10.01
N PHE A 18 9.62 -10.49 9.35
CA PHE A 18 8.61 -9.58 8.83
C PHE A 18 7.43 -9.51 9.78
N ILE A 19 7.02 -8.31 10.22
CA ILE A 19 5.96 -8.14 11.21
C ILE A 19 4.86 -7.26 10.62
N ILE A 20 3.65 -7.82 10.53
CA ILE A 20 2.43 -7.13 10.06
C ILE A 20 1.43 -6.96 11.20
N ASP A 21 0.47 -6.05 11.06
CA ASP A 21 -0.56 -5.83 12.09
C ASP A 21 -1.57 -6.97 12.11
N SER A 22 -2.24 -7.17 10.99
CA SER A 22 -3.27 -8.21 10.83
C SER A 22 -3.29 -8.71 9.37
N PHE A 23 -4.22 -9.61 9.07
CA PHE A 23 -4.52 -10.09 7.73
C PHE A 23 -5.83 -9.51 7.19
N GLU A 24 -6.27 -8.37 7.72
CA GLU A 24 -7.43 -7.67 7.21
C GLU A 24 -7.17 -7.13 5.79
N GLN A 25 -8.24 -6.92 5.03
CA GLN A 25 -8.14 -6.53 3.63
C GLN A 25 -7.94 -5.03 3.46
N GLY A 26 -6.73 -4.55 3.76
CA GLY A 26 -6.29 -3.17 3.55
C GLY A 26 -5.23 -3.03 2.46
N GLY A 27 -4.98 -1.82 2.00
CA GLY A 27 -3.93 -1.53 1.01
C GLY A 27 -2.53 -1.81 1.56
N SER A 28 -2.27 -1.43 2.81
CA SER A 28 -0.97 -1.64 3.48
C SER A 28 -0.69 -3.12 3.74
N GLU A 29 -1.70 -3.87 4.19
CA GLU A 29 -1.60 -5.31 4.46
C GLU A 29 -1.34 -6.08 3.17
N ARG A 30 -2.02 -5.73 2.07
CA ARG A 30 -1.77 -6.32 0.76
C ARG A 30 -0.36 -6.05 0.27
N GLN A 31 0.15 -4.83 0.41
CA GLN A 31 1.52 -4.48 0.04
C GLN A 31 2.54 -5.25 0.88
N ALA A 32 2.31 -5.35 2.18
CA ALA A 32 3.17 -6.10 3.08
C ALA A 32 3.23 -7.59 2.71
N LEU A 33 2.08 -8.22 2.47
CA LEU A 33 2.03 -9.64 2.07
C LEU A 33 2.61 -9.88 0.67
N GLN A 34 2.43 -8.95 -0.24
CA GLN A 34 3.01 -9.03 -1.57
C GLN A 34 4.55 -8.98 -1.52
N LEU A 35 5.11 -8.02 -0.78
CA LEU A 35 6.56 -7.96 -0.56
C LEU A 35 7.08 -9.21 0.15
N LEU A 36 6.38 -9.68 1.18
CA LEU A 36 6.70 -10.92 1.89
C LEU A 36 6.77 -12.12 0.94
N ARG A 37 5.75 -12.27 0.06
CA ARG A 37 5.72 -13.31 -0.97
C ARG A 37 6.96 -13.24 -1.86
N GLN A 38 7.29 -12.06 -2.36
CA GLN A 38 8.43 -11.88 -3.24
C GLN A 38 9.77 -12.16 -2.54
N LEU A 39 9.96 -11.68 -1.32
CA LEU A 39 11.13 -11.99 -0.51
C LEU A 39 11.29 -13.50 -0.31
N HIS A 40 10.19 -14.21 -0.05
CA HIS A 40 10.20 -15.65 0.12
C HIS A 40 10.52 -16.39 -1.18
N THR A 41 9.80 -16.06 -2.27
CA THR A 41 9.96 -16.74 -3.58
C THR A 41 11.28 -16.44 -4.26
N SER A 42 11.88 -15.27 -4.02
CA SER A 42 13.21 -14.92 -4.52
C SER A 42 14.31 -15.88 -4.04
N GLY A 43 14.07 -16.53 -2.89
CA GLY A 43 15.04 -17.39 -2.25
C GLY A 43 16.32 -16.69 -1.78
N GLN A 44 16.39 -15.35 -1.81
CA GLN A 44 17.57 -14.57 -1.42
C GLN A 44 17.69 -14.38 0.10
N CYS A 45 16.59 -14.55 0.84
CA CYS A 45 16.56 -14.51 2.31
C CYS A 45 15.68 -15.64 2.86
N ARG A 46 15.88 -15.96 4.14
CA ARG A 46 14.97 -16.82 4.90
C ARG A 46 13.99 -15.95 5.65
N VAL A 47 12.71 -16.02 5.28
CA VAL A 47 11.67 -15.16 5.83
C VAL A 47 10.90 -15.86 6.95
N TYR A 48 10.67 -15.15 8.04
CA TYR A 48 9.79 -15.50 9.15
C TYR A 48 8.68 -14.44 9.23
N LEU A 49 7.44 -14.87 9.41
CA LEU A 49 6.29 -13.99 9.52
C LEU A 49 5.76 -13.96 10.94
N ALA A 50 5.50 -12.75 11.43
CA ALA A 50 4.77 -12.52 12.67
C ALA A 50 3.65 -11.50 12.47
N CYS A 51 2.63 -11.56 13.33
CA CYS A 51 1.52 -10.60 13.34
C CYS A 51 1.17 -10.19 14.77
N LEU A 52 0.46 -9.05 14.89
CA LEU A 52 -0.12 -8.64 16.19
C LEU A 52 -1.51 -9.24 16.38
N GLN A 53 -2.25 -9.47 15.27
CA GLN A 53 -3.58 -10.06 15.28
C GLN A 53 -3.67 -11.11 14.16
N ASN A 54 -3.84 -12.37 14.53
CA ASN A 54 -3.92 -13.48 13.58
C ASN A 54 -5.34 -13.64 13.03
N ARG A 55 -5.89 -12.59 12.42
CA ARG A 55 -7.23 -12.54 11.84
C ARG A 55 -7.25 -11.74 10.55
N GLY A 56 -8.26 -12.01 9.69
CA GLY A 56 -8.49 -11.32 8.42
C GLY A 56 -8.46 -12.25 7.22
N SER A 57 -9.05 -11.81 6.12
CA SER A 57 -9.26 -12.63 4.91
C SER A 57 -7.96 -12.95 4.16
N LEU A 58 -6.92 -12.12 4.29
CA LEU A 58 -5.61 -12.35 3.67
C LEU A 58 -4.77 -13.43 4.38
N ARG A 59 -5.29 -14.01 5.48
CA ARG A 59 -4.61 -15.10 6.22
C ARG A 59 -4.40 -16.34 5.34
N VAL A 60 -5.39 -16.65 4.50
CA VAL A 60 -5.32 -17.76 3.56
C VAL A 60 -4.15 -17.59 2.56
N ASP A 61 -3.96 -16.37 2.06
CA ASP A 61 -2.85 -16.08 1.15
C ASP A 61 -1.48 -16.25 1.83
N ALA A 62 -1.39 -15.88 3.12
CA ALA A 62 -0.17 -16.06 3.90
C ALA A 62 0.14 -17.54 4.17
N ASP A 63 -0.89 -18.37 4.43
CA ASP A 63 -0.73 -19.81 4.63
C ASP A 63 -0.21 -20.53 3.39
N GLN A 64 -0.69 -20.11 2.20
CA GLN A 64 -0.26 -20.67 0.92
C GLN A 64 1.23 -20.43 0.63
N LEU A 65 1.88 -19.49 1.32
CA LEU A 65 3.31 -19.27 1.15
C LEU A 65 4.19 -20.36 1.79
N GLY A 66 3.63 -21.20 2.68
CA GLY A 66 4.39 -22.26 3.32
C GLY A 66 5.52 -21.80 4.23
N LEU A 67 5.40 -20.61 4.84
CA LEU A 67 6.43 -20.01 5.70
C LEU A 67 6.62 -20.71 7.05
N GLY A 68 5.85 -21.76 7.33
CA GLY A 68 5.78 -22.41 8.63
C GLY A 68 4.88 -21.65 9.60
N ASP A 69 5.16 -21.75 10.91
CA ASP A 69 4.32 -21.16 11.94
C ASP A 69 4.35 -19.63 11.86
N ILE A 70 3.17 -19.01 11.77
CA ILE A 70 3.00 -17.57 11.91
C ILE A 70 2.86 -17.22 13.39
N HIS A 71 3.82 -16.45 13.89
CA HIS A 71 3.87 -16.10 15.31
C HIS A 71 2.95 -14.91 15.62
N GLU A 72 1.97 -15.14 16.48
CA GLU A 72 1.10 -14.06 16.97
C GLU A 72 1.65 -13.46 18.27
N TYR A 73 1.71 -12.13 18.31
CA TYR A 73 2.04 -11.31 19.45
C TYR A 73 0.87 -10.40 19.81
N ALA A 74 -0.22 -10.99 20.30
CA ALA A 74 -1.46 -10.28 20.61
C ALA A 74 -1.23 -9.17 21.65
N LEU A 75 -1.47 -7.91 21.23
CA LEU A 75 -1.33 -6.73 22.10
C LEU A 75 -2.70 -6.24 22.55
N THR A 76 -2.80 -5.89 23.83
CA THR A 76 -3.96 -5.23 24.44
C THR A 76 -3.72 -3.73 24.60
N SER A 77 -2.48 -3.37 24.94
CA SER A 77 -2.03 -1.98 25.11
C SER A 77 -0.50 -1.94 24.98
N PHE A 78 0.06 -0.75 24.73
CA PHE A 78 1.51 -0.52 24.79
C PHE A 78 2.04 -0.23 26.17
N TYR A 79 1.17 -0.10 27.18
CA TYR A 79 1.50 0.37 28.52
C TYR A 79 1.20 -0.66 29.60
N ASP A 80 0.94 -1.92 29.24
CA ASP A 80 0.58 -2.98 30.17
C ASP A 80 1.67 -4.07 30.30
N LEU A 81 1.48 -4.97 31.26
CA LEU A 81 2.37 -6.10 31.47
C LEU A 81 2.35 -7.09 30.30
N ASN A 82 1.25 -7.11 29.52
CA ASN A 82 1.17 -7.94 28.33
C ASN A 82 2.17 -7.48 27.28
N PHE A 83 2.29 -6.17 27.03
CA PHE A 83 3.30 -5.64 26.13
C PHE A 83 4.71 -6.11 26.52
N ALA A 84 5.09 -5.99 27.79
CA ALA A 84 6.39 -6.44 28.27
C ALA A 84 6.58 -7.96 28.06
N ARG A 85 5.52 -8.77 28.25
CA ARG A 85 5.54 -10.21 27.99
C ARG A 85 5.78 -10.50 26.52
N GLN A 86 5.04 -9.83 25.62
CA GLN A 86 5.18 -10.02 24.18
C GLN A 86 6.56 -9.55 23.67
N ILE A 87 7.09 -8.46 24.20
CA ILE A 87 8.48 -8.02 23.91
C ILE A 87 9.48 -9.11 24.34
N ARG A 88 9.36 -9.72 25.50
CA ARG A 88 10.26 -10.82 25.91
C ARG A 88 10.15 -12.02 24.96
N ARG A 89 8.94 -12.34 24.48
CA ARG A 89 8.70 -13.43 23.52
C ARG A 89 9.38 -13.15 22.17
N VAL A 90 9.18 -11.95 21.59
CA VAL A 90 9.79 -11.61 20.29
C VAL A 90 11.32 -11.50 20.42
N VAL A 91 11.85 -10.96 21.52
CA VAL A 91 13.31 -10.91 21.78
C VAL A 91 13.91 -12.33 21.84
N ARG A 92 13.22 -13.27 22.49
CA ARG A 92 13.65 -14.69 22.50
C ARG A 92 13.65 -15.26 21.10
N PHE A 93 12.57 -15.10 20.35
CA PHE A 93 12.45 -15.56 18.97
C PHE A 93 13.57 -15.01 18.05
N ILE A 94 13.80 -13.70 18.13
CA ILE A 94 14.87 -13.02 17.35
C ILE A 94 16.23 -13.66 17.63
N ARG A 95 16.54 -13.94 18.90
CA ARG A 95 17.82 -14.55 19.30
C ARG A 95 17.94 -16.00 18.88
N GLU A 96 16.90 -16.81 19.09
CA GLU A 96 16.86 -18.24 18.75
C GLU A 96 16.96 -18.44 17.22
N ARG A 97 16.31 -17.61 16.42
CA ARG A 97 16.33 -17.68 14.95
C ARG A 97 17.46 -16.90 14.32
N LYS A 98 18.31 -16.24 15.13
CA LYS A 98 19.44 -15.42 14.63
C LYS A 98 18.99 -14.44 13.57
N ILE A 99 17.95 -13.66 13.86
CA ILE A 99 17.37 -12.71 12.92
C ILE A 99 18.38 -11.61 12.59
N ASP A 100 18.64 -11.40 11.31
CA ASP A 100 19.56 -10.39 10.78
C ASP A 100 18.83 -9.09 10.43
N VAL A 101 17.57 -9.19 9.97
CA VAL A 101 16.73 -8.05 9.59
C VAL A 101 15.38 -8.15 10.30
N VAL A 102 14.92 -7.07 10.91
CA VAL A 102 13.51 -6.91 11.32
C VAL A 102 12.89 -5.84 10.44
N HIS A 103 11.83 -6.21 9.69
CA HIS A 103 11.07 -5.29 8.85
C HIS A 103 9.63 -5.23 9.32
N THR A 104 9.14 -4.02 9.60
CA THR A 104 7.80 -3.78 10.14
C THR A 104 6.99 -2.87 9.22
N HIS A 105 5.68 -3.10 9.17
CA HIS A 105 4.73 -2.30 8.41
C HIS A 105 3.62 -1.81 9.34
N CYS A 106 3.21 -0.55 9.21
CA CYS A 106 2.16 0.10 9.98
C CYS A 106 2.56 0.50 11.40
N PHE A 107 1.75 1.35 11.99
CA PHE A 107 1.99 2.03 13.25
C PHE A 107 2.29 1.09 14.43
N TYR A 108 1.42 0.11 14.67
CA TYR A 108 1.52 -0.75 15.85
C TYR A 108 2.74 -1.67 15.77
N THR A 109 3.00 -2.22 14.60
CA THR A 109 4.15 -3.09 14.38
C THR A 109 5.47 -2.34 14.42
N ASN A 110 5.49 -1.07 13.98
CA ASN A 110 6.69 -0.23 14.06
C ASN A 110 7.12 -0.04 15.52
N ILE A 111 6.17 0.27 16.43
CA ILE A 111 6.48 0.42 17.86
C ILE A 111 6.93 -0.91 18.46
N PHE A 112 6.18 -1.98 18.24
CA PHE A 112 6.46 -3.30 18.81
C PHE A 112 7.75 -3.89 18.27
N GLY A 113 7.88 -3.97 16.94
CA GLY A 113 8.99 -4.63 16.27
C GLY A 113 10.32 -3.89 16.49
N MET A 114 10.33 -2.56 16.40
CA MET A 114 11.56 -1.80 16.62
C MET A 114 12.02 -1.85 18.07
N THR A 115 11.09 -1.92 19.03
CA THR A 115 11.44 -2.14 20.45
C THR A 115 12.12 -3.50 20.62
N GLY A 116 11.52 -4.59 20.11
CA GLY A 116 12.09 -5.94 20.20
C GLY A 116 13.43 -6.07 19.47
N ALA A 117 13.53 -5.51 18.26
CA ALA A 117 14.74 -5.52 17.43
C ALA A 117 15.90 -4.76 18.11
N SER A 118 15.60 -3.59 18.70
CA SER A 118 16.61 -2.80 19.41
C SER A 118 17.15 -3.53 20.66
N LEU A 119 16.26 -4.10 21.48
CA LEU A 119 16.65 -4.88 22.66
C LEU A 119 17.43 -6.17 22.30
N SER A 120 17.21 -6.69 21.12
CA SER A 120 17.93 -7.88 20.60
C SER A 120 19.22 -7.50 19.87
N ARG A 121 19.48 -6.22 19.63
CA ARG A 121 20.61 -5.71 18.82
C ARG A 121 20.63 -6.29 17.42
N VAL A 122 19.45 -6.36 16.76
CA VAL A 122 19.34 -6.83 15.39
C VAL A 122 20.20 -5.94 14.47
N PRO A 123 20.98 -6.52 13.54
CA PRO A 123 21.90 -5.77 12.68
C PRO A 123 21.20 -4.75 11.78
N ALA A 124 20.05 -5.09 11.21
CA ALA A 124 19.28 -4.22 10.34
C ALA A 124 17.83 -4.08 10.81
N ARG A 125 17.40 -2.85 11.07
CA ARG A 125 16.07 -2.51 11.59
C ARG A 125 15.38 -1.55 10.62
N VAL A 126 14.37 -2.06 9.94
CA VAL A 126 13.64 -1.35 8.88
C VAL A 126 12.18 -1.18 9.29
N THR A 127 11.65 0.02 9.14
CA THR A 127 10.21 0.29 9.28
C THR A 127 9.66 0.86 7.99
N SER A 128 8.39 0.57 7.68
CA SER A 128 7.67 1.21 6.58
C SER A 128 6.55 2.10 7.11
N LYS A 129 6.38 3.27 6.49
CA LYS A 129 5.24 4.16 6.67
C LYS A 129 4.61 4.44 5.31
N GLY A 130 3.36 3.98 5.14
CA GLY A 130 2.64 4.09 3.87
C GLY A 130 1.38 4.94 3.95
N GLU A 131 1.14 5.64 5.04
CA GLU A 131 -0.06 6.45 5.26
C GLU A 131 0.28 7.83 5.79
N THR A 132 -0.56 8.81 5.49
CA THR A 132 -0.51 10.14 6.10
C THR A 132 -1.31 10.16 7.41
N ASP A 133 -0.84 10.91 8.41
CA ASP A 133 -1.36 10.90 9.79
C ASP A 133 -2.71 11.62 9.94
N GLY A 134 -3.81 11.14 9.37
CA GLY A 134 -5.10 11.82 9.49
C GLY A 134 -5.67 11.91 10.92
N PHE A 135 -5.42 10.91 11.80
CA PHE A 135 -6.18 10.76 13.04
C PHE A 135 -5.34 10.36 14.27
N ARG A 136 -4.01 10.55 14.24
CA ARG A 136 -3.15 10.15 15.37
C ARG A 136 -3.08 11.20 16.46
N THR A 137 -3.24 10.77 17.70
CA THR A 137 -3.05 11.63 18.88
C THR A 137 -1.58 12.05 19.02
N PRO A 138 -1.28 13.16 19.73
CA PRO A 138 0.10 13.58 19.99
C PRO A 138 0.94 12.51 20.69
N MET A 139 0.33 11.68 21.55
CA MET A 139 1.01 10.59 22.23
C MET A 139 1.38 9.46 21.27
N GLN A 140 0.48 9.09 20.36
CA GLN A 140 0.75 8.10 19.33
C GLN A 140 1.88 8.57 18.40
N LYS A 141 1.88 9.84 17.98
CA LYS A 141 2.99 10.44 17.19
C LYS A 141 4.33 10.40 17.94
N ARG A 142 4.32 10.62 19.26
CA ARG A 142 5.53 10.48 20.09
C ARG A 142 6.05 9.04 20.11
N ALA A 143 5.16 8.07 20.33
CA ALA A 143 5.54 6.66 20.36
C ALA A 143 6.12 6.20 19.01
N GLU A 144 5.50 6.58 17.91
CA GLU A 144 5.99 6.26 16.57
C GLU A 144 7.34 6.92 16.27
N ARG A 145 7.54 8.16 16.70
CA ARG A 145 8.84 8.86 16.57
C ARG A 145 9.96 8.12 17.32
N VAL A 146 9.65 7.52 18.47
CA VAL A 146 10.62 6.68 19.18
C VAL A 146 10.96 5.43 18.35
N ALA A 147 9.97 4.78 17.74
CA ALA A 147 10.19 3.63 16.87
C ALA A 147 11.11 4.01 15.68
N PHE A 148 10.86 5.15 15.03
CA PHE A 148 11.71 5.64 13.94
C PHE A 148 13.15 5.98 14.38
N ARG A 149 13.34 6.44 15.61
CA ARG A 149 14.70 6.63 16.17
C ARG A 149 15.44 5.30 16.37
N LEU A 150 14.72 4.24 16.75
CA LEU A 150 15.28 2.89 16.94
C LEU A 150 15.57 2.19 15.60
N ALA A 151 14.87 2.57 14.52
CA ALA A 151 15.12 2.04 13.18
C ALA A 151 16.43 2.57 12.59
N ASP A 152 17.05 1.77 11.71
CA ASP A 152 18.21 2.16 10.92
C ASP A 152 17.77 2.86 9.63
N ARG A 153 16.61 2.43 9.08
CA ARG A 153 15.94 3.05 7.93
C ARG A 153 14.42 3.07 8.13
N VAL A 154 13.81 4.12 7.58
CA VAL A 154 12.36 4.32 7.52
C VAL A 154 11.97 4.43 6.05
N ILE A 155 11.23 3.46 5.54
CA ILE A 155 10.73 3.47 4.17
C ILE A 155 9.48 4.35 4.12
N ALA A 156 9.50 5.37 3.25
CA ALA A 156 8.35 6.17 2.85
C ALA A 156 7.89 5.72 1.46
N ASN A 157 6.59 5.52 1.27
CA ASN A 157 6.07 5.07 -0.02
C ASN A 157 5.79 6.20 -1.02
N CYS A 158 5.99 7.47 -0.63
CA CYS A 158 5.93 8.64 -1.50
C CYS A 158 6.60 9.85 -0.84
N HIS A 159 6.89 10.88 -1.62
CA HIS A 159 7.50 12.11 -1.13
C HIS A 159 6.63 12.87 -0.12
N VAL A 160 5.31 12.77 -0.23
CA VAL A 160 4.42 13.41 0.76
C VAL A 160 4.61 12.78 2.15
N VAL A 161 4.73 11.45 2.22
CA VAL A 161 5.02 10.74 3.47
C VAL A 161 6.44 11.02 3.96
N GLU A 162 7.43 11.06 3.08
CA GLU A 162 8.81 11.47 3.39
C GLU A 162 8.85 12.86 4.02
N ASN A 163 8.24 13.84 3.36
CA ASN A 163 8.17 15.23 3.86
C ASN A 163 7.46 15.33 5.21
N GLN A 164 6.43 14.49 5.42
CA GLN A 164 5.77 14.41 6.71
C GLN A 164 6.71 13.86 7.79
N LEU A 165 7.43 12.77 7.53
CA LEU A 165 8.42 12.20 8.46
C LEU A 165 9.49 13.23 8.85
N ILE A 166 9.99 13.99 7.88
CA ILE A 166 10.98 15.07 8.12
C ILE A 166 10.38 16.14 9.06
N ARG A 167 9.16 16.62 8.78
CA ARG A 167 8.46 17.60 9.64
C ARG A 167 8.21 17.06 11.05
N GLU A 168 8.05 15.77 11.20
CA GLU A 168 7.89 15.10 12.50
C GLU A 168 9.22 14.84 13.23
N GLY A 169 10.35 15.26 12.63
CA GLY A 169 11.67 15.19 13.24
C GLY A 169 12.40 13.85 13.06
N VAL A 170 12.03 13.09 12.02
CA VAL A 170 12.83 11.95 11.55
C VAL A 170 13.97 12.50 10.68
N SER A 171 15.20 12.06 10.94
CA SER A 171 16.36 12.48 10.14
C SER A 171 16.19 12.02 8.68
N SER A 172 16.36 12.93 7.72
CA SER A 172 16.34 12.62 6.29
C SER A 172 17.35 11.53 5.89
N ALA A 173 18.50 11.45 6.57
CA ALA A 173 19.49 10.41 6.36
C ALA A 173 18.99 8.98 6.70
N LYS A 174 17.90 8.86 7.45
CA LYS A 174 17.26 7.57 7.76
C LYS A 174 16.11 7.24 6.83
N ILE A 175 15.56 8.20 6.10
CA ILE A 175 14.42 7.99 5.24
C ILE A 175 14.90 7.50 3.88
N VAL A 176 14.24 6.49 3.36
CA VAL A 176 14.42 6.00 1.99
C VAL A 176 13.04 5.91 1.33
N GLN A 177 12.97 6.27 0.06
CA GLN A 177 11.73 6.21 -0.69
C GLN A 177 11.65 4.92 -1.49
N HIS A 178 10.63 4.09 -1.20
CA HIS A 178 10.29 2.93 -2.00
C HIS A 178 8.80 2.97 -2.31
N TYR A 179 8.46 3.20 -3.57
CA TYR A 179 7.07 3.12 -4.03
C TYR A 179 6.48 1.74 -3.82
N ASN A 180 5.17 1.68 -3.66
CA ASN A 180 4.45 0.43 -3.63
C ASN A 180 4.65 -0.33 -4.94
N GLY A 181 4.85 -1.64 -4.85
CA GLY A 181 4.89 -2.50 -6.03
C GLY A 181 3.50 -2.98 -6.41
N LEU A 182 3.24 -3.16 -7.70
CA LEU A 182 2.02 -3.76 -8.19
C LEU A 182 2.30 -5.08 -8.89
N ASP A 183 1.56 -6.11 -8.52
CA ASP A 183 1.54 -7.39 -9.23
C ASP A 183 0.65 -7.26 -10.49
N MET A 184 1.28 -7.04 -11.63
CA MET A 184 0.61 -6.88 -12.91
C MET A 184 -0.19 -8.11 -13.34
N GLU A 185 0.20 -9.32 -12.91
CA GLU A 185 -0.51 -10.56 -13.25
C GLU A 185 -1.91 -10.61 -12.62
N ARG A 186 -2.10 -9.95 -11.47
CA ARG A 186 -3.44 -9.83 -10.85
C ARG A 186 -4.44 -9.03 -11.68
N LEU A 187 -3.94 -8.16 -12.57
CA LEU A 187 -4.77 -7.34 -13.45
C LEU A 187 -4.84 -7.89 -14.87
N ARG A 188 -4.20 -9.03 -15.11
CA ARG A 188 -4.27 -9.71 -16.39
C ARG A 188 -5.63 -10.36 -16.58
N VAL A 189 -6.28 -10.06 -17.67
CA VAL A 189 -7.50 -10.74 -18.09
C VAL A 189 -7.17 -11.91 -19.01
N GLN A 190 -8.07 -12.88 -19.07
CA GLN A 190 -7.90 -14.03 -19.96
C GLN A 190 -7.85 -13.59 -21.43
N PRO A 191 -6.90 -14.13 -22.25
CA PRO A 191 -6.87 -13.84 -23.68
C PRO A 191 -8.22 -14.14 -24.35
N GLY A 192 -8.71 -13.21 -25.16
CA GLY A 192 -10.00 -13.35 -25.84
C GLY A 192 -11.23 -12.98 -24.98
N LEU A 193 -11.04 -12.49 -23.74
CA LEU A 193 -12.15 -11.92 -22.97
C LEU A 193 -12.73 -10.73 -23.72
N ARG A 194 -14.06 -10.76 -23.96
CA ARG A 194 -14.79 -9.63 -24.55
C ARG A 194 -15.36 -8.74 -23.45
N ARG A 195 -15.50 -7.46 -23.76
CA ARG A 195 -16.03 -6.46 -22.83
C ARG A 195 -17.42 -6.84 -22.29
N GLU A 196 -18.30 -7.34 -23.17
CA GLU A 196 -19.66 -7.79 -22.82
C GLU A 196 -19.62 -8.91 -21.76
N GLN A 197 -18.72 -9.86 -21.92
CA GLN A 197 -18.54 -10.95 -20.95
C GLN A 197 -18.01 -10.46 -19.58
N ALA A 198 -17.15 -9.42 -19.62
CA ALA A 198 -16.65 -8.80 -18.39
C ALA A 198 -17.77 -8.05 -17.66
N LEU A 199 -18.61 -7.29 -18.39
CA LEU A 199 -19.76 -6.56 -17.84
C LEU A 199 -20.82 -7.51 -17.29
N ALA A 200 -21.14 -8.59 -18.02
CA ALA A 200 -22.11 -9.60 -17.62
C ALA A 200 -21.73 -10.27 -16.27
N ALA A 201 -20.43 -10.41 -15.97
CA ALA A 201 -19.97 -10.95 -14.70
C ALA A 201 -20.38 -10.11 -13.48
N PHE A 202 -20.74 -8.85 -13.69
CA PHE A 202 -21.20 -7.90 -12.67
C PHE A 202 -22.65 -7.47 -12.84
N GLY A 203 -23.38 -8.05 -13.84
CA GLY A 203 -24.75 -7.64 -14.15
C GLY A 203 -24.84 -6.21 -14.70
N LEU A 204 -23.80 -5.74 -15.36
CA LEU A 204 -23.71 -4.37 -15.87
C LEU A 204 -24.23 -4.28 -17.32
N PRO A 205 -25.06 -3.27 -17.68
CA PRO A 205 -25.49 -3.02 -19.06
C PRO A 205 -24.33 -2.82 -20.03
N GLU A 206 -24.47 -3.37 -21.25
CA GLU A 206 -23.39 -3.36 -22.24
C GLU A 206 -23.29 -2.04 -23.04
N ASP A 207 -24.41 -1.31 -23.13
CA ASP A 207 -24.58 -0.06 -23.90
C ASP A 207 -24.06 1.19 -23.17
N ARG A 208 -23.33 1.02 -22.04
CA ARG A 208 -22.87 2.10 -21.18
C ARG A 208 -21.34 2.18 -21.13
N ARG A 209 -20.81 3.39 -20.95
CA ARG A 209 -19.38 3.62 -20.68
C ARG A 209 -19.16 3.80 -19.19
N TYR A 210 -18.35 2.92 -18.59
CA TYR A 210 -18.17 2.87 -17.15
C TYR A 210 -17.00 3.72 -16.67
N VAL A 211 -17.30 4.57 -15.69
CA VAL A 211 -16.30 5.26 -14.84
C VAL A 211 -16.29 4.54 -13.52
N SER A 212 -15.12 4.00 -13.13
CA SER A 212 -15.04 3.09 -11.99
C SER A 212 -14.18 3.63 -10.85
N ILE A 213 -14.67 3.44 -9.62
CA ILE A 213 -13.89 3.64 -8.39
C ILE A 213 -13.77 2.31 -7.63
N VAL A 214 -12.54 1.96 -7.26
CA VAL A 214 -12.24 0.75 -6.47
C VAL A 214 -11.72 1.19 -5.11
N ALA A 215 -12.58 1.18 -4.11
CA ALA A 215 -12.24 1.61 -2.74
C ALA A 215 -13.24 1.03 -1.73
N ASN A 216 -12.78 0.69 -0.51
CA ASN A 216 -13.68 0.26 0.56
C ASN A 216 -14.65 1.39 0.97
N LEU A 217 -15.81 1.01 1.48
CA LEU A 217 -16.87 1.90 1.94
C LEU A 217 -16.94 1.99 3.48
N HIS A 218 -15.82 1.67 4.17
CA HIS A 218 -15.69 1.78 5.63
C HIS A 218 -15.18 3.16 6.06
N ASN A 219 -14.34 3.77 5.24
CA ASN A 219 -13.66 4.99 5.62
C ASN A 219 -14.11 6.19 4.78
N PRO A 220 -14.66 7.25 5.40
CA PRO A 220 -15.09 8.46 4.70
C PRO A 220 -13.92 9.21 4.02
N VAL A 221 -12.69 8.85 4.28
CA VAL A 221 -11.51 9.44 3.62
C VAL A 221 -11.50 9.21 2.11
N LYS A 222 -12.17 8.16 1.61
CA LYS A 222 -12.27 7.85 0.18
C LYS A 222 -13.19 8.80 -0.59
N ASP A 223 -13.97 9.60 0.12
CA ASP A 223 -14.87 10.64 -0.40
C ASP A 223 -15.75 10.22 -1.58
N HIS A 224 -16.40 9.06 -1.46
CA HIS A 224 -17.38 8.61 -2.45
C HIS A 224 -18.50 9.63 -2.72
N PRO A 225 -18.93 10.49 -1.75
CA PRO A 225 -19.85 11.59 -2.03
C PRO A 225 -19.33 12.56 -3.10
N MET A 226 -18.04 12.90 -3.12
CA MET A 226 -17.42 13.71 -4.19
C MET A 226 -17.54 13.01 -5.54
N PHE A 227 -17.24 11.71 -5.59
CA PHE A 227 -17.39 10.92 -6.82
C PHE A 227 -18.83 10.90 -7.32
N LEU A 228 -19.83 10.75 -6.44
CA LEU A 228 -21.26 10.76 -6.83
C LEU A 228 -21.70 12.13 -7.35
N ARG A 229 -21.24 13.24 -6.76
CA ARG A 229 -21.55 14.58 -7.30
C ARG A 229 -20.91 14.79 -8.69
N ALA A 230 -19.66 14.37 -8.86
CA ALA A 230 -19.02 14.40 -10.18
C ALA A 230 -19.76 13.50 -11.18
N ALA A 231 -20.20 12.31 -10.76
CA ALA A 231 -20.99 11.41 -11.58
C ALA A 231 -22.30 12.06 -12.09
N ALA A 232 -23.00 12.80 -11.23
CA ALA A 232 -24.22 13.53 -11.63
C ALA A 232 -23.92 14.59 -12.69
N GLY A 233 -22.83 15.35 -12.53
CA GLY A 233 -22.38 16.31 -13.52
C GLY A 233 -21.99 15.67 -14.87
N VAL A 234 -21.30 14.55 -14.83
CA VAL A 234 -20.94 13.77 -16.03
C VAL A 234 -22.20 13.25 -16.72
N ARG A 235 -23.13 12.63 -15.97
CA ARG A 235 -24.36 12.04 -16.51
C ARG A 235 -25.23 13.06 -17.23
N ALA A 236 -25.27 14.28 -16.73
CA ALA A 236 -26.01 15.38 -17.36
C ALA A 236 -25.48 15.75 -18.77
N LYS A 237 -24.21 15.55 -19.05
CA LYS A 237 -23.55 15.91 -20.31
C LYS A 237 -23.22 14.70 -21.21
N VAL A 238 -23.10 13.51 -20.62
CA VAL A 238 -22.74 12.25 -21.29
C VAL A 238 -23.81 11.19 -20.97
N PRO A 239 -24.87 11.08 -21.77
CA PRO A 239 -26.06 10.26 -21.47
C PRO A 239 -25.82 8.75 -21.40
N ASP A 240 -24.77 8.22 -21.96
CA ASP A 240 -24.36 6.80 -21.92
C ASP A 240 -23.30 6.52 -20.85
N ALA A 241 -22.90 7.51 -20.04
CA ALA A 241 -22.01 7.28 -18.91
C ALA A 241 -22.74 6.50 -17.80
N ALA A 242 -22.03 5.60 -17.15
CA ALA A 242 -22.44 4.87 -15.98
C ALA A 242 -21.27 4.74 -14.98
N PHE A 243 -21.58 4.49 -13.72
CA PHE A 243 -20.61 4.60 -12.64
C PHE A 243 -20.58 3.31 -11.82
N ALA A 244 -19.42 2.68 -11.71
CA ALA A 244 -19.26 1.45 -10.94
C ALA A 244 -18.46 1.73 -9.66
N ILE A 245 -19.03 1.37 -8.51
CA ILE A 245 -18.41 1.49 -7.21
C ILE A 245 -18.09 0.09 -6.69
N ALA A 246 -16.82 -0.30 -6.71
CA ALA A 246 -16.35 -1.59 -6.23
C ALA A 246 -15.77 -1.44 -4.82
N GLY A 247 -16.42 -2.04 -3.85
CA GLY A 247 -16.08 -2.03 -2.45
C GLY A 247 -17.27 -2.34 -1.56
N GLU A 248 -17.00 -2.69 -0.32
CA GLU A 248 -18.01 -2.95 0.71
C GLU A 248 -17.72 -2.10 1.95
N GLY A 249 -18.75 -1.86 2.76
CA GLY A 249 -18.67 -1.12 4.00
C GLY A 249 -19.97 -0.48 4.40
N GLU A 250 -20.01 0.02 5.63
CA GLU A 250 -21.20 0.61 6.28
C GLU A 250 -21.70 1.90 5.62
N LEU A 251 -20.89 2.55 4.79
CA LEU A 251 -21.31 3.77 4.09
C LEU A 251 -22.22 3.51 2.88
N MET A 252 -22.39 2.24 2.46
CA MET A 252 -23.10 1.89 1.24
C MET A 252 -24.51 2.45 1.17
N GLU A 253 -25.31 2.29 2.22
CA GLU A 253 -26.72 2.75 2.23
C GLU A 253 -26.84 4.28 2.15
N GLY A 254 -25.95 4.99 2.83
CA GLY A 254 -25.88 6.45 2.72
C GLY A 254 -25.51 6.91 1.30
N LEU A 255 -24.62 6.20 0.63
CA LEU A 255 -24.23 6.50 -0.76
C LEU A 255 -25.34 6.17 -1.76
N ARG A 256 -26.12 5.10 -1.57
CA ARG A 256 -27.34 4.83 -2.37
C ARG A 256 -28.37 5.95 -2.22
N THR A 257 -28.59 6.40 -1.00
CA THR A 257 -29.49 7.53 -0.73
C THR A 257 -29.02 8.80 -1.43
N LEU A 258 -27.72 9.10 -1.37
CA LEU A 258 -27.13 10.25 -2.07
C LEU A 258 -27.29 10.14 -3.60
N ALA A 259 -27.06 8.96 -4.18
CA ALA A 259 -27.24 8.73 -5.61
C ALA A 259 -28.69 9.00 -6.05
N ALA A 260 -29.69 8.58 -5.24
CA ALA A 260 -31.09 8.87 -5.47
C ALA A 260 -31.41 10.38 -5.36
N GLN A 261 -30.85 11.06 -4.35
CA GLN A 261 -31.00 12.53 -4.21
C GLN A 261 -30.42 13.31 -5.38
N LEU A 262 -29.34 12.79 -5.99
CA LEU A 262 -28.71 13.37 -7.17
C LEU A 262 -29.40 12.95 -8.48
N GLY A 263 -30.40 12.07 -8.44
CA GLY A 263 -31.15 11.59 -9.60
C GLY A 263 -30.37 10.66 -10.53
N ILE A 264 -29.34 9.98 -10.02
CA ILE A 264 -28.47 9.08 -10.78
C ILE A 264 -28.52 7.62 -10.26
N GLU A 265 -29.49 7.24 -9.47
CA GLU A 265 -29.59 5.90 -8.87
C GLU A 265 -29.63 4.76 -9.90
N LYS A 266 -30.11 5.03 -11.13
CA LYS A 266 -30.15 4.08 -12.24
C LYS A 266 -28.84 3.96 -13.02
N ASP A 267 -27.93 4.90 -12.80
CA ASP A 267 -26.67 5.02 -13.51
C ASP A 267 -25.46 4.64 -12.62
N VAL A 268 -25.70 4.45 -11.30
CA VAL A 268 -24.67 4.03 -10.32
C VAL A 268 -24.87 2.58 -9.92
N PHE A 269 -23.84 1.79 -10.11
CA PHE A 269 -23.81 0.34 -9.83
C PHE A 269 -22.87 0.05 -8.66
N PHE A 270 -23.43 -0.37 -7.55
CA PHE A 270 -22.65 -0.80 -6.37
C PHE A 270 -22.32 -2.28 -6.53
N ILE A 271 -21.07 -2.57 -6.86
CA ILE A 271 -20.58 -3.92 -7.15
C ILE A 271 -20.41 -4.75 -5.87
N GLY A 272 -20.28 -4.07 -4.70
CA GLY A 272 -19.93 -4.75 -3.45
C GLY A 272 -18.48 -5.22 -3.47
N ARG A 273 -18.19 -6.30 -2.75
CA ARG A 273 -16.86 -6.92 -2.76
C ARG A 273 -16.53 -7.41 -4.17
N CYS A 274 -15.43 -6.92 -4.73
CA CYS A 274 -14.98 -7.27 -6.06
C CYS A 274 -13.77 -8.21 -5.98
N ASP A 275 -13.99 -9.50 -6.19
CA ASP A 275 -12.90 -10.49 -6.16
C ASP A 275 -12.11 -10.49 -7.48
N ASN A 276 -12.67 -9.97 -8.56
CA ASN A 276 -12.02 -9.88 -9.86
C ASN A 276 -12.00 -8.43 -10.39
N VAL A 277 -11.17 -7.59 -9.75
CA VAL A 277 -10.98 -6.19 -10.14
C VAL A 277 -10.50 -6.08 -11.58
N ALA A 278 -9.68 -7.02 -12.07
CA ALA A 278 -9.18 -7.02 -13.44
C ALA A 278 -10.31 -6.98 -14.49
N LYS A 279 -11.37 -7.78 -14.32
CA LYS A 279 -12.51 -7.79 -15.25
C LYS A 279 -13.29 -6.47 -15.22
N LEU A 280 -13.49 -5.89 -14.03
CA LEU A 280 -14.18 -4.62 -13.89
C LEU A 280 -13.41 -3.50 -14.59
N LEU A 281 -12.11 -3.40 -14.33
CA LEU A 281 -11.25 -2.38 -14.93
C LEU A 281 -11.12 -2.58 -16.45
N PHE A 282 -11.01 -3.82 -16.92
CA PHE A 282 -11.00 -4.11 -18.35
C PHE A 282 -12.26 -3.61 -19.07
N ALA A 283 -13.42 -3.63 -18.43
CA ALA A 283 -14.68 -3.15 -18.99
C ALA A 283 -14.92 -1.64 -18.80
N SER A 284 -14.07 -0.98 -18.01
CA SER A 284 -14.17 0.44 -17.68
C SER A 284 -13.53 1.33 -18.75
N ALA A 285 -13.90 2.62 -18.75
CA ALA A 285 -13.33 3.65 -19.62
C ALA A 285 -12.38 4.59 -18.87
N VAL A 286 -12.64 4.85 -17.58
CA VAL A 286 -11.87 5.76 -16.72
C VAL A 286 -11.81 5.20 -15.30
N GLY A 287 -10.62 5.24 -14.68
CA GLY A 287 -10.43 4.97 -13.26
C GLY A 287 -10.43 6.26 -12.45
N VAL A 288 -11.15 6.28 -11.31
CA VAL A 288 -11.27 7.49 -10.48
C VAL A 288 -10.81 7.23 -9.05
N LEU A 289 -10.07 8.19 -8.48
CA LEU A 289 -9.78 8.28 -7.06
C LEU A 289 -10.24 9.63 -6.52
N SER A 290 -11.20 9.65 -5.57
CA SER A 290 -11.78 10.88 -4.99
C SER A 290 -11.31 11.17 -3.57
N SER A 291 -10.29 10.49 -3.07
CA SER A 291 -9.86 10.50 -1.68
C SER A 291 -9.49 11.91 -1.15
N LYS A 292 -9.69 12.13 0.15
CA LYS A 292 -9.24 13.32 0.89
C LYS A 292 -7.80 13.21 1.38
N ALA A 293 -7.33 11.99 1.59
CA ALA A 293 -5.96 11.71 2.04
C ALA A 293 -5.55 10.30 1.62
N GLU A 294 -4.32 10.15 1.21
CA GLU A 294 -3.64 8.89 0.88
C GLU A 294 -2.17 8.96 1.30
N GLY A 295 -1.50 7.81 1.34
CA GLY A 295 -0.07 7.76 1.14
C GLY A 295 0.22 7.62 -0.36
N PHE A 296 0.54 6.40 -0.82
CA PHE A 296 0.63 6.07 -2.24
C PHE A 296 -0.53 5.13 -2.61
N ALA A 297 -1.50 5.65 -3.37
CA ALA A 297 -2.76 4.96 -3.62
C ALA A 297 -2.60 3.81 -4.62
N ASN A 298 -2.71 2.56 -4.17
CA ASN A 298 -2.62 1.38 -5.02
C ASN A 298 -3.66 1.37 -6.15
N ALA A 299 -4.86 1.94 -5.92
CA ALA A 299 -5.90 2.01 -6.92
C ALA A 299 -5.47 2.78 -8.19
N ILE A 300 -4.64 3.84 -8.04
CA ILE A 300 -4.07 4.55 -9.19
C ILE A 300 -3.22 3.59 -10.02
N LEU A 301 -2.33 2.82 -9.38
CA LEU A 301 -1.50 1.84 -10.07
C LEU A 301 -2.33 0.74 -10.72
N GLU A 302 -3.41 0.29 -10.07
CA GLU A 302 -4.33 -0.72 -10.60
C GLU A 302 -5.05 -0.21 -11.87
N TYR A 303 -5.51 1.04 -11.88
CA TYR A 303 -6.12 1.66 -13.06
C TYR A 303 -5.13 1.79 -14.22
N MET A 304 -3.95 2.35 -13.95
CA MET A 304 -2.88 2.49 -14.95
C MET A 304 -2.46 1.13 -15.51
N ALA A 305 -2.28 0.12 -14.67
CA ALA A 305 -1.89 -1.23 -15.08
C ALA A 305 -2.97 -1.92 -15.94
N ALA A 306 -4.24 -1.61 -15.69
CA ALA A 306 -5.35 -2.06 -16.53
C ALA A 306 -5.46 -1.27 -17.86
N GLY A 307 -4.60 -0.29 -18.11
CA GLY A 307 -4.60 0.55 -19.30
C GLY A 307 -5.69 1.62 -19.29
N LEU A 308 -6.15 2.04 -18.11
CA LEU A 308 -7.14 3.11 -17.97
C LEU A 308 -6.47 4.47 -17.74
N PRO A 309 -6.98 5.55 -18.35
CA PRO A 309 -6.66 6.89 -17.91
C PRO A 309 -7.22 7.10 -16.49
N VAL A 310 -6.53 7.89 -15.68
CA VAL A 310 -6.88 8.11 -14.29
C VAL A 310 -7.30 9.55 -14.03
N VAL A 311 -8.38 9.75 -13.27
CA VAL A 311 -8.72 11.06 -12.70
C VAL A 311 -8.65 10.92 -11.18
N ALA A 312 -7.67 11.57 -10.56
CA ALA A 312 -7.43 11.44 -9.12
C ALA A 312 -7.41 12.78 -8.41
N THR A 313 -7.80 12.80 -7.14
CA THR A 313 -7.58 13.95 -6.28
C THR A 313 -6.09 14.13 -5.95
N ASP A 314 -5.67 15.38 -5.79
CA ASP A 314 -4.32 15.81 -5.44
C ASP A 314 -4.01 15.51 -3.97
N VAL A 315 -3.79 14.23 -3.67
CA VAL A 315 -3.50 13.74 -2.31
C VAL A 315 -2.40 12.70 -2.32
N GLY A 316 -1.59 12.68 -1.29
CA GLY A 316 -0.48 11.72 -1.18
C GLY A 316 0.42 11.73 -2.40
N GLY A 317 0.80 10.55 -2.86
CA GLY A 317 1.66 10.36 -4.03
C GLY A 317 0.91 10.38 -5.39
N ALA A 318 -0.30 10.95 -5.50
CA ALA A 318 -1.05 10.95 -6.76
C ALA A 318 -0.24 11.60 -7.91
N ARG A 319 0.42 12.75 -7.65
CA ARG A 319 1.28 13.44 -8.64
C ARG A 319 2.59 12.71 -8.94
N GLU A 320 2.97 11.76 -8.11
CA GLU A 320 4.16 10.94 -8.35
C GLU A 320 3.85 9.74 -9.25
N ALA A 321 2.58 9.26 -9.19
CA ALA A 321 2.10 8.16 -10.03
C ALA A 321 1.56 8.64 -11.37
N ILE A 322 0.84 9.77 -11.40
CA ILE A 322 0.16 10.31 -12.58
C ILE A 322 1.01 11.41 -13.22
N ALA A 323 1.45 11.18 -14.44
CA ALA A 323 1.97 12.23 -15.30
C ALA A 323 0.79 13.01 -15.89
N GLU A 324 0.64 14.28 -15.49
CA GLU A 324 -0.46 15.15 -15.92
C GLU A 324 -0.51 15.26 -17.44
N ASP A 325 -1.70 15.15 -18.05
CA ASP A 325 -1.95 15.14 -19.50
C ASP A 325 -1.35 13.94 -20.27
N GLU A 326 -0.52 13.08 -19.63
CA GLU A 326 0.10 11.91 -20.28
C GLU A 326 -0.53 10.57 -19.85
N THR A 327 -0.88 10.43 -18.55
CA THR A 327 -1.45 9.19 -18.02
C THR A 327 -2.79 9.41 -17.31
N GLY A 328 -3.17 10.66 -17.10
CA GLY A 328 -4.39 11.04 -16.42
C GLY A 328 -4.37 12.50 -15.96
N TYR A 329 -5.29 12.81 -15.07
CA TYR A 329 -5.47 14.14 -14.51
C TYR A 329 -5.50 14.13 -12.98
N VAL A 330 -4.86 15.14 -12.38
CA VAL A 330 -4.89 15.36 -10.94
C VAL A 330 -5.71 16.60 -10.63
N VAL A 331 -6.77 16.47 -9.83
CA VAL A 331 -7.72 17.55 -9.51
C VAL A 331 -7.67 17.88 -8.01
N PRO A 332 -7.96 19.12 -7.61
CA PRO A 332 -8.00 19.47 -6.18
C PRO A 332 -9.01 18.60 -5.41
N SER A 333 -8.62 18.14 -4.21
CA SER A 333 -9.52 17.39 -3.31
C SER A 333 -10.75 18.23 -2.96
N GLY A 334 -11.93 17.63 -3.05
CA GLY A 334 -13.22 18.31 -2.83
C GLY A 334 -13.76 19.10 -4.02
N ASN A 335 -13.05 19.13 -5.16
CA ASN A 335 -13.50 19.83 -6.37
C ASN A 335 -14.16 18.85 -7.35
N ASP A 336 -15.43 18.54 -7.14
CA ASP A 336 -16.21 17.63 -7.99
C ASP A 336 -16.51 18.21 -9.38
N GLU A 337 -16.56 19.53 -9.55
CA GLU A 337 -16.71 20.17 -10.87
C GLU A 337 -15.48 19.88 -11.76
N LYS A 338 -14.26 20.06 -11.22
CA LYS A 338 -13.05 19.77 -11.96
C LYS A 338 -12.91 18.29 -12.31
N MET A 339 -13.31 17.40 -11.37
CA MET A 339 -13.37 15.97 -11.62
C MET A 339 -14.36 15.63 -12.74
N THR A 340 -15.54 16.26 -12.71
CA THR A 340 -16.56 16.16 -13.77
C THR A 340 -15.99 16.51 -15.14
N ASP A 341 -15.36 17.68 -15.27
CA ASP A 341 -14.81 18.16 -16.54
C ASP A 341 -13.77 17.19 -17.09
N ARG A 342 -12.83 16.72 -16.26
CA ARG A 342 -11.78 15.78 -16.71
C ARG A 342 -12.33 14.41 -17.13
N ILE A 343 -13.35 13.91 -16.43
CA ILE A 343 -14.03 12.67 -16.83
C ILE A 343 -14.73 12.86 -18.19
N ILE A 344 -15.40 13.99 -18.41
CA ILE A 344 -16.06 14.30 -19.67
C ILE A 344 -15.06 14.41 -20.81
N ASP A 345 -13.92 15.09 -20.59
CA ASP A 345 -12.84 15.21 -21.57
C ASP A 345 -12.38 13.82 -22.07
N LEU A 346 -12.15 12.89 -21.12
CA LEU A 346 -11.74 11.53 -21.44
C LEU A 346 -12.83 10.72 -22.15
N LEU A 347 -14.08 10.81 -21.71
CA LEU A 347 -15.19 10.11 -22.35
C LEU A 347 -15.48 10.61 -23.76
N ASN A 348 -15.26 11.90 -24.04
CA ASN A 348 -15.45 12.50 -25.36
C ASN A 348 -14.26 12.34 -26.29
N SER A 349 -13.10 11.90 -25.77
CA SER A 349 -11.86 11.72 -26.52
C SER A 349 -11.30 10.29 -26.34
N PRO A 350 -11.98 9.25 -26.84
CA PRO A 350 -11.65 7.85 -26.53
C PRO A 350 -10.26 7.41 -27.05
N GLU A 351 -9.77 7.99 -28.13
CA GLU A 351 -8.43 7.71 -28.66
C GLU A 351 -7.36 8.27 -27.72
N HIS A 352 -7.54 9.51 -27.28
CA HIS A 352 -6.65 10.15 -26.30
C HIS A 352 -6.66 9.40 -24.95
N ALA A 353 -7.85 9.05 -24.46
CA ALA A 353 -8.02 8.25 -23.23
C ALA A 353 -7.29 6.90 -23.32
N ARG A 354 -7.36 6.22 -24.46
CA ARG A 354 -6.65 4.96 -24.70
C ARG A 354 -5.13 5.15 -24.69
N ALA A 355 -4.64 6.21 -25.37
CA ALA A 355 -3.21 6.51 -25.40
C ALA A 355 -2.67 6.81 -23.99
N MET A 356 -3.42 7.59 -23.18
CA MET A 356 -3.10 7.83 -21.76
C MET A 356 -3.03 6.53 -20.95
N GLY A 357 -4.02 5.66 -21.09
CA GLY A 357 -4.07 4.39 -20.38
C GLY A 357 -2.90 3.49 -20.75
N GLU A 358 -2.55 3.37 -22.05
CA GLU A 358 -1.40 2.58 -22.48
C GLU A 358 -0.09 3.15 -21.97
N ARG A 359 0.07 4.47 -21.96
CA ARG A 359 1.25 5.12 -21.36
C ARG A 359 1.35 4.83 -19.87
N GLY A 360 0.22 4.90 -19.14
CA GLY A 360 0.15 4.56 -17.74
C GLY A 360 0.58 3.11 -17.46
N ARG A 361 0.13 2.17 -18.27
CA ARG A 361 0.48 0.75 -18.16
C ARG A 361 1.99 0.51 -18.30
N LEU A 362 2.65 1.21 -19.22
CA LEU A 362 4.10 1.13 -19.40
C LEU A 362 4.86 1.66 -18.17
N ILE A 363 4.45 2.82 -17.65
CA ILE A 363 5.08 3.41 -16.46
C ILE A 363 4.96 2.48 -15.25
N VAL A 364 3.79 1.86 -15.03
CA VAL A 364 3.63 0.91 -13.91
C VAL A 364 4.55 -0.29 -14.07
N ALA A 365 4.70 -0.83 -15.27
CA ALA A 365 5.56 -1.96 -15.53
C ALA A 365 7.06 -1.64 -15.27
N GLU A 366 7.49 -0.43 -15.57
CA GLU A 366 8.87 0.01 -15.43
C GLU A 366 9.22 0.47 -14.01
N GLU A 367 8.36 1.29 -13.39
CA GLU A 367 8.70 2.00 -12.15
C GLU A 367 8.01 1.44 -10.90
N PHE A 368 6.79 0.90 -11.04
CA PHE A 368 5.96 0.47 -9.93
C PHE A 368 5.72 -1.05 -9.91
N SER A 369 6.59 -1.82 -10.56
CA SER A 369 6.48 -3.27 -10.55
C SER A 369 6.88 -3.87 -9.19
N CYS A 370 6.35 -5.04 -8.91
CA CYS A 370 6.75 -5.84 -7.76
C CYS A 370 8.25 -6.13 -7.75
N ASP A 371 8.84 -6.40 -8.92
CA ASP A 371 10.27 -6.72 -9.03
C ASP A 371 11.13 -5.53 -8.64
N ARG A 372 10.74 -4.32 -9.04
CA ARG A 372 11.42 -3.09 -8.64
C ARG A 372 11.35 -2.86 -7.13
N HIS A 373 10.19 -3.08 -6.53
CA HIS A 373 10.01 -2.96 -5.09
C HIS A 373 10.84 -3.99 -4.31
N LEU A 374 10.87 -5.25 -4.77
CA LEU A 374 11.71 -6.30 -4.21
C LEU A 374 13.19 -5.91 -4.30
N GLN A 375 13.65 -5.51 -5.49
CA GLN A 375 15.03 -5.14 -5.73
C GLN A 375 15.49 -4.03 -4.79
N ASN A 376 14.73 -2.94 -4.70
CA ASN A 376 15.02 -1.82 -3.79
C ASN A 376 15.10 -2.29 -2.32
N THR A 377 14.21 -3.21 -1.92
CA THR A 377 14.19 -3.74 -0.55
C THR A 377 15.41 -4.61 -0.25
N LEU A 378 15.81 -5.47 -1.20
CA LEU A 378 17.01 -6.32 -1.05
C LEU A 378 18.29 -5.49 -1.01
N GLU A 379 18.41 -4.49 -1.87
CA GLU A 379 19.55 -3.54 -1.87
C GLU A 379 19.66 -2.81 -0.53
N LEU A 380 18.51 -2.38 0.03
CA LEU A 380 18.47 -1.75 1.35
C LEU A 380 18.95 -2.72 2.46
N TYR A 381 18.52 -3.98 2.42
CA TYR A 381 18.98 -4.97 3.40
C TYR A 381 20.48 -5.21 3.27
N ASP A 382 20.99 -5.29 2.04
CA ASP A 382 22.42 -5.50 1.77
C ASP A 382 23.26 -4.32 2.25
N GLU A 383 22.83 -3.09 1.98
CA GLU A 383 23.47 -1.88 2.51
C GLU A 383 23.58 -1.92 4.04
N LEU A 384 22.48 -2.25 4.72
CA LEU A 384 22.43 -2.25 6.18
C LEU A 384 23.30 -3.36 6.79
N LEU A 385 23.30 -4.55 6.17
CA LEU A 385 24.07 -5.69 6.66
C LEU A 385 25.57 -5.62 6.33
N ALA A 386 25.95 -4.82 5.34
CA ALA A 386 27.36 -4.57 5.00
C ALA A 386 28.02 -3.56 5.97
N ARG A 387 27.26 -2.80 6.76
CA ARG A 387 27.81 -1.83 7.70
C ARG A 387 28.64 -2.52 8.77
N PRO A 388 29.82 -2.00 9.12
CA PRO A 388 30.58 -2.53 10.24
C PRO A 388 29.72 -2.42 11.53
N LYS A 389 29.64 -3.52 12.27
CA LYS A 389 28.95 -3.50 13.57
C LYS A 389 29.63 -2.45 14.44
N PRO A 390 28.86 -1.55 15.11
CA PRO A 390 29.46 -0.64 16.08
C PRO A 390 30.22 -1.46 17.11
N ALA A 391 31.46 -1.09 17.33
CA ALA A 391 32.29 -1.72 18.36
C ALA A 391 31.50 -1.73 19.69
N PRO A 392 31.52 -2.79 20.48
CA PRO A 392 30.89 -2.79 21.77
C PRO A 392 31.43 -1.59 22.54
N SER A 393 30.54 -0.64 22.88
CA SER A 393 30.92 0.51 23.71
C SER A 393 31.46 -0.07 25.02
N GLY A 394 32.78 -0.03 25.14
CA GLY A 394 33.48 -0.46 26.35
C GLY A 394 33.12 0.50 27.49
N ILE A 395 32.04 0.22 28.18
CA ILE A 395 31.82 0.71 29.55
C ILE A 395 32.43 -0.32 30.45
N GLY A 396 33.74 -0.45 30.38
CA GLY A 396 34.58 -0.99 31.44
C GLY A 396 34.79 0.11 32.48
N ARG A 397 33.87 0.27 33.42
CA ARG A 397 34.22 0.91 34.68
C ARG A 397 35.12 -0.08 35.44
N GLU A 398 36.42 0.12 35.34
CA GLU A 398 37.37 -0.38 36.34
C GLU A 398 36.99 0.25 37.66
N TRP A 399 36.31 -0.49 38.52
CA TRP A 399 36.26 -0.21 39.92
C TRP A 399 37.61 -0.67 40.50
N ARG A 400 38.61 0.22 40.55
CA ARG A 400 39.76 0.00 41.42
C ARG A 400 39.30 0.21 42.85
N LEU A 401 39.23 -0.87 43.58
CA LEU A 401 39.23 -0.86 45.03
C LEU A 401 40.62 -0.32 45.44
N ASN A 402 40.66 0.88 46.00
CA ASN A 402 41.82 1.34 46.74
C ASN A 402 41.69 0.76 48.17
N GLU A 403 42.71 0.01 48.54
CA GLU A 403 43.02 -0.32 49.92
C GLU A 403 43.32 0.91 50.78
#